data_50c6a0def8dab7cc4335d5d184e38eaf
#
_entry.id   50c6a0def8dab7cc4335d5d184e38eaf
#
_cell.length_a   1.000
_cell.length_b   1.000
_cell.length_c   1.000
_cell.angle_alpha   90.00
_cell.angle_beta   90.00
_cell.angle_gamma   90.00
#
_symmetry.space_group_name_H-M   'P 1'
#
loop_
_entity.id
_entity.type
_entity.pdbx_description
1 polymer ?
#
loop_
_entity_poly.entity_id
_entity_poly.type
_entity_poly.pdbx_seq_one_letter_code
_entity_poly.pdbx_strand_id
1 'polypeptide(L)'
;LFRKKQKDNPTALEMKSLAEKAVEHGKRFNYDFDYKRESIEELEEVLDKYEPATKKIYATDEEIWELSLIFGAYLGEVLLRTGLKHAGFVWVDENGIPILKKNEQTKVSPISKVFKRLKNGKEDNIKPFFDIGICIAQQESKFKIK
;
A
#
# COMPACT_ATOMS: atom_id res chain seq x y z
N LEU A 1 18.10 -28.60 -3.14
CA LEU A 1 19.00 -28.13 -4.04
C LEU A 1 18.92 -26.65 -4.38
N PHE A 2 19.00 -26.21 -5.57
CA PHE A 2 18.99 -24.79 -5.89
C PHE A 2 17.57 -24.25 -5.91
N ARG A 3 17.14 -23.63 -4.81
CA ARG A 3 15.94 -22.82 -4.87
C ARG A 3 16.25 -21.59 -5.70
N LYS A 4 15.74 -21.56 -6.93
CA LYS A 4 15.70 -20.31 -7.66
C LYS A 4 15.00 -19.30 -6.77
N LYS A 5 15.69 -18.21 -6.47
CA LYS A 5 15.07 -17.06 -5.84
C LYS A 5 13.83 -16.73 -6.64
N GLN A 6 12.66 -16.80 -5.99
CA GLN A 6 11.40 -16.51 -6.66
C GLN A 6 11.46 -15.07 -7.15
N LYS A 7 11.44 -14.88 -8.46
CA LYS A 7 11.41 -13.54 -9.04
C LYS A 7 10.05 -12.93 -8.77
N ASP A 8 10.04 -11.64 -8.47
CA ASP A 8 8.79 -10.92 -8.37
C ASP A 8 8.04 -10.99 -9.70
N ASN A 9 6.72 -11.14 -9.64
CA ASN A 9 5.89 -11.12 -10.83
C ASN A 9 5.81 -9.68 -11.39
N PRO A 10 5.29 -9.50 -12.63
CA PRO A 10 5.24 -8.16 -13.24
C PRO A 10 4.48 -7.13 -12.40
N THR A 11 3.40 -7.52 -11.74
CA THR A 11 2.64 -6.62 -10.88
C THR A 11 3.48 -6.16 -9.69
N ALA A 12 4.22 -7.07 -9.06
CA ALA A 12 5.11 -6.73 -7.95
C ALA A 12 6.20 -5.76 -8.37
N LEU A 13 6.79 -5.96 -9.56
CA LEU A 13 7.81 -5.06 -10.09
C LEU A 13 7.25 -3.66 -10.35
N GLU A 14 6.05 -3.58 -10.92
CA GLU A 14 5.37 -2.32 -11.15
C GLU A 14 5.08 -1.59 -9.84
N MET A 15 4.59 -2.30 -8.83
CA MET A 15 4.30 -1.70 -7.53
C MET A 15 5.55 -1.17 -6.84
N LYS A 16 6.68 -1.87 -6.95
CA LYS A 16 7.96 -1.37 -6.43
C LYS A 16 8.37 -0.07 -7.11
N SER A 17 8.21 0.00 -8.42
CA SER A 17 8.52 1.20 -9.19
C SER A 17 7.62 2.38 -8.78
N LEU A 18 6.32 2.13 -8.61
CA LEU A 18 5.38 3.17 -8.18
C LEU A 18 5.65 3.61 -6.74
N ALA A 19 6.03 2.70 -5.86
CA ALA A 19 6.40 3.04 -4.49
C ALA A 19 7.60 3.99 -4.46
N GLU A 20 8.58 3.81 -5.36
CA GLU A 20 9.70 4.74 -5.47
C GLU A 20 9.25 6.15 -5.87
N LYS A 21 8.21 6.26 -6.71
CA LYS A 21 7.61 7.55 -7.02
C LYS A 21 6.99 8.19 -5.77
N ALA A 22 6.40 7.40 -4.89
CA ALA A 22 5.89 7.92 -3.63
C ALA A 22 7.03 8.47 -2.76
N VAL A 23 8.17 7.78 -2.72
CA VAL A 23 9.38 8.26 -2.01
C VAL A 23 9.79 9.64 -2.54
N GLU A 24 9.80 9.82 -3.86
CA GLU A 24 10.11 11.11 -4.48
C GLU A 24 9.11 12.20 -4.08
N HIS A 25 7.82 11.89 -4.06
CA HIS A 25 6.78 12.82 -3.60
C HIS A 25 7.00 13.19 -2.13
N GLY A 26 7.35 12.23 -1.29
CA GLY A 26 7.62 12.47 0.12
C GLY A 26 8.75 13.48 0.33
N LYS A 27 9.80 13.37 -0.46
CA LYS A 27 10.95 14.30 -0.37
C LYS A 27 10.54 15.74 -0.62
N ARG A 28 9.57 15.98 -1.49
CA ARG A 28 9.06 17.35 -1.76
C ARG A 28 8.44 17.99 -0.52
N PHE A 29 7.94 17.19 0.41
CA PHE A 29 7.35 17.65 1.67
C PHE A 29 8.30 17.45 2.86
N ASN A 30 9.57 17.14 2.60
CA ASN A 30 10.60 16.87 3.62
C ASN A 30 10.30 15.63 4.47
N TYR A 31 9.66 14.63 3.88
CA TYR A 31 9.47 13.32 4.51
C TYR A 31 10.45 12.31 3.95
N ASP A 32 10.93 11.45 4.84
CA ASP A 32 11.78 10.33 4.46
C ASP A 32 10.95 9.04 4.49
N PHE A 33 10.44 8.65 3.31
CA PHE A 33 9.68 7.41 3.18
C PHE A 33 10.67 6.25 3.09
N ASP A 34 11.05 5.73 4.24
CA ASP A 34 12.09 4.70 4.40
C ASP A 34 11.53 3.27 4.43
N TYR A 35 10.26 3.08 4.14
CA TYR A 35 9.55 1.80 4.16
C TYR A 35 9.38 1.19 5.55
N LYS A 36 9.75 1.89 6.60
CA LYS A 36 9.49 1.44 7.97
C LYS A 36 8.04 1.77 8.36
N ARG A 37 7.52 1.01 9.33
CA ARG A 37 6.12 1.19 9.74
C ARG A 37 5.82 2.62 10.23
N GLU A 38 6.81 3.30 10.79
CA GLU A 38 6.66 4.67 11.27
C GLU A 38 6.36 5.65 10.12
N SER A 39 6.78 5.32 8.91
CA SER A 39 6.52 6.15 7.74
C SER A 39 5.03 6.19 7.35
N ILE A 40 4.21 5.31 7.89
CA ILE A 40 2.76 5.30 7.62
C ILE A 40 2.10 6.57 8.16
N GLU A 41 2.56 7.08 9.29
CA GLU A 41 2.07 8.36 9.82
C GLU A 41 2.42 9.52 8.89
N GLU A 42 3.63 9.50 8.34
CA GLU A 42 4.06 10.50 7.35
C GLU A 42 3.26 10.37 6.05
N LEU A 43 2.99 9.14 5.63
CA LEU A 43 2.15 8.91 4.45
C LEU A 43 0.75 9.50 4.65
N GLU A 44 0.15 9.28 5.82
CA GLU A 44 -1.16 9.86 6.13
C GLU A 44 -1.12 11.39 6.06
N GLU A 45 -0.06 12.01 6.54
CA GLU A 45 0.12 13.47 6.47
C GLU A 45 0.23 13.95 5.02
N VAL A 46 0.95 13.22 4.19
CA VAL A 46 1.07 13.56 2.76
C VAL A 46 -0.29 13.45 2.06
N LEU A 47 -1.03 12.39 2.34
CA LEU A 47 -2.36 12.21 1.77
C LEU A 47 -3.31 13.34 2.21
N ASP A 48 -3.17 13.78 3.45
CA ASP A 48 -3.95 14.90 3.98
C ASP A 48 -3.66 16.19 3.20
N LYS A 49 -2.43 16.38 2.75
CA LYS A 49 -2.04 17.53 1.92
C LYS A 49 -2.58 17.43 0.49
N TYR A 50 -2.63 16.23 -0.07
CA TYR A 50 -3.16 16.02 -1.43
C TYR A 50 -4.68 16.07 -1.48
N GLU A 51 -5.38 15.69 -0.42
CA GLU A 51 -6.84 15.65 -0.39
C GLU A 51 -7.48 17.01 -0.70
N PRO A 52 -7.10 18.14 -0.05
CA PRO A 52 -7.66 19.43 -0.40
C PRO A 52 -7.40 19.84 -1.84
N ALA A 53 -6.21 19.51 -2.37
CA ALA A 53 -5.87 19.81 -3.76
C ALA A 53 -6.76 19.04 -4.73
N THR A 54 -7.03 17.77 -4.47
CA THR A 54 -7.91 16.97 -5.33
C THR A 54 -9.34 17.49 -5.33
N LYS A 55 -9.81 17.99 -4.20
CA LYS A 55 -11.15 18.58 -4.09
C LYS A 55 -11.24 19.96 -4.74
N LYS A 56 -10.23 20.82 -4.53
CA LYS A 56 -10.24 22.21 -5.00
C LYS A 56 -10.12 22.33 -6.51
N ILE A 57 -9.33 21.47 -7.14
CA ILE A 57 -9.11 21.50 -8.59
C ILE A 57 -10.06 20.57 -9.35
N TYR A 58 -11.04 19.98 -8.65
CA TYR A 58 -12.00 19.05 -9.24
C TYR A 58 -11.29 17.92 -10.00
N ALA A 59 -10.29 17.33 -9.38
CA ALA A 59 -9.57 16.21 -9.98
C ALA A 59 -10.54 15.10 -10.37
N THR A 60 -10.32 14.51 -11.52
CA THR A 60 -11.12 13.37 -11.98
C THR A 60 -10.79 12.13 -11.15
N ASP A 61 -11.70 11.18 -11.15
CA ASP A 61 -11.45 9.90 -10.49
C ASP A 61 -10.21 9.22 -11.08
N GLU A 62 -9.94 9.39 -12.36
CA GLU A 62 -8.73 8.85 -13.00
C GLU A 62 -7.46 9.45 -12.42
N GLU A 63 -7.44 10.77 -12.22
CA GLU A 63 -6.29 11.46 -11.62
C GLU A 63 -6.08 11.04 -10.17
N ILE A 64 -7.16 10.91 -9.42
CA ILE A 64 -7.11 10.42 -8.03
C ILE A 64 -6.63 8.97 -8.01
N TRP A 65 -7.07 8.15 -8.96
CA TRP A 65 -6.62 6.77 -9.07
C TRP A 65 -5.12 6.68 -9.35
N GLU A 66 -4.58 7.54 -10.20
CA GLU A 66 -3.13 7.58 -10.46
C GLU A 66 -2.33 7.87 -9.19
N LEU A 67 -2.76 8.85 -8.39
CA LEU A 67 -2.15 9.12 -7.09
C LEU A 67 -2.29 7.92 -6.15
N SER A 68 -3.44 7.26 -6.21
CA SER A 68 -3.73 6.09 -5.38
C SER A 68 -2.83 4.92 -5.72
N LEU A 69 -2.50 4.73 -7.00
CA LEU A 69 -1.54 3.72 -7.42
C LEU A 69 -0.16 3.98 -6.82
N ILE A 70 0.28 5.22 -6.84
CA ILE A 70 1.60 5.61 -6.31
C ILE A 70 1.66 5.39 -4.78
N PHE A 71 0.75 6.02 -4.06
CA PHE A 71 0.77 5.96 -2.59
C PHE A 71 0.26 4.64 -2.05
N GLY A 72 -0.67 3.99 -2.76
CA GLY A 72 -1.12 2.65 -2.42
C GLY A 72 -0.04 1.60 -2.62
N ALA A 73 0.77 1.76 -3.66
CA ALA A 73 1.94 0.89 -3.86
C ALA A 73 2.91 1.01 -2.68
N TYR A 74 3.16 2.23 -2.23
CA TYR A 74 4.02 2.46 -1.06
C TYR A 74 3.42 1.82 0.20
N LEU A 75 2.14 2.06 0.45
CA LEU A 75 1.43 1.44 1.59
C LEU A 75 1.56 -0.08 1.56
N GLY A 76 1.34 -0.68 0.40
CA GLY A 76 1.46 -2.12 0.23
C GLY A 76 2.87 -2.62 0.44
N GLU A 77 3.89 -1.89 -0.02
CA GLU A 77 5.28 -2.27 0.20
C GLU A 77 5.66 -2.22 1.68
N VAL A 78 5.17 -1.23 2.43
CA VAL A 78 5.40 -1.17 3.88
C VAL A 78 4.70 -2.35 4.57
N LEU A 79 3.46 -2.65 4.17
CA LEU A 79 2.74 -3.83 4.69
C LEU A 79 3.53 -5.12 4.46
N LEU A 80 4.03 -5.32 3.24
CA LEU A 80 4.82 -6.51 2.91
C LEU A 80 6.07 -6.62 3.76
N ARG A 81 6.82 -5.53 3.88
CA ARG A 81 8.08 -5.52 4.64
C ARG A 81 7.87 -5.64 6.13
N THR A 82 6.73 -5.16 6.64
CA THR A 82 6.43 -5.22 8.08
C THR A 82 5.93 -6.60 8.50
N GLY A 83 5.21 -7.32 7.64
CA GLY A 83 4.70 -8.62 8.03
C GLY A 83 4.03 -9.44 6.95
N LEU A 84 3.42 -8.82 5.95
CA LEU A 84 2.60 -9.56 4.99
C LEU A 84 3.41 -10.48 4.08
N LYS A 85 4.63 -10.09 3.73
CA LYS A 85 5.50 -10.95 2.91
C LYS A 85 5.79 -12.26 3.63
N HIS A 86 6.15 -12.18 4.89
CA HIS A 86 6.43 -13.35 5.72
C HIS A 86 5.18 -14.22 5.88
N ALA A 87 4.01 -13.62 5.92
CA ALA A 87 2.74 -14.32 6.03
C ALA A 87 2.27 -14.95 4.70
N GLY A 88 2.97 -14.68 3.59
CA GLY A 88 2.68 -15.31 2.31
C GLY A 88 1.89 -14.46 1.33
N PHE A 89 1.72 -13.17 1.60
CA PHE A 89 1.04 -12.26 0.66
C PHE A 89 1.97 -11.87 -0.48
N VAL A 90 1.40 -11.74 -1.67
CA VAL A 90 2.11 -11.26 -2.86
C VAL A 90 1.21 -10.30 -3.62
N TRP A 91 1.83 -9.38 -4.37
CA TRP A 91 1.08 -8.54 -5.30
C TRP A 91 0.54 -9.39 -6.45
N VAL A 92 -0.73 -9.23 -6.75
CA VAL A 92 -1.35 -9.81 -7.94
C VAL A 92 -2.26 -8.78 -8.59
N ASP A 93 -2.47 -8.92 -9.90
CA ASP A 93 -3.47 -8.12 -10.62
C ASP A 93 -4.79 -8.89 -10.56
N GLU A 94 -5.79 -8.29 -9.94
CA GLU A 94 -7.12 -8.89 -9.88
C GLU A 94 -8.09 -7.95 -10.59
N ASN A 95 -8.47 -8.32 -11.81
CA ASN A 95 -9.39 -7.55 -12.65
C ASN A 95 -8.90 -6.11 -12.90
N GLY A 96 -7.61 -5.96 -13.13
CA GLY A 96 -7.00 -4.67 -13.42
C GLY A 96 -6.57 -3.87 -12.20
N ILE A 97 -6.79 -4.39 -11.00
CA ILE A 97 -6.43 -3.71 -9.75
C ILE A 97 -5.35 -4.51 -9.03
N PRO A 98 -4.16 -3.91 -8.80
CA PRO A 98 -3.15 -4.58 -7.99
C PRO A 98 -3.61 -4.70 -6.54
N ILE A 99 -3.55 -5.90 -6.00
CA ILE A 99 -3.89 -6.17 -4.59
C ILE A 99 -2.83 -7.07 -3.96
N LEU A 100 -2.79 -7.11 -2.65
CA LEU A 100 -2.00 -8.06 -1.89
C LEU A 100 -2.89 -9.26 -1.57
N LYS A 101 -2.48 -10.43 -2.00
CA LYS A 101 -3.28 -11.64 -1.90
C LYS A 101 -2.47 -12.78 -1.32
N LYS A 102 -3.06 -13.47 -0.37
CA LYS A 102 -2.52 -14.70 0.19
C LYS A 102 -3.25 -15.92 -0.41
N ASN A 103 -4.58 -15.85 -0.45
CA ASN A 103 -5.47 -16.86 -1.03
C ASN A 103 -6.79 -16.17 -1.37
N GLU A 104 -7.77 -16.92 -1.87
CA GLU A 104 -9.05 -16.34 -2.30
C GLU A 104 -9.83 -15.66 -1.16
N GLN A 105 -9.62 -16.10 0.08
CA GLN A 105 -10.33 -15.56 1.24
C GLN A 105 -9.59 -14.40 1.93
N THR A 106 -8.30 -14.24 1.64
CA THR A 106 -7.46 -13.30 2.39
C THR A 106 -6.74 -12.37 1.45
N LYS A 107 -7.30 -11.18 1.29
CA LYS A 107 -6.85 -10.15 0.35
C LYS A 107 -6.81 -8.80 1.04
N VAL A 108 -5.89 -7.95 0.62
CA VAL A 108 -5.75 -6.59 1.11
C VAL A 108 -5.61 -5.67 -0.11
N SER A 109 -6.37 -4.57 -0.12
CA SER A 109 -6.40 -3.64 -1.25
C SER A 109 -5.87 -2.26 -0.87
N PRO A 110 -4.54 -2.08 -0.82
CA PRO A 110 -3.96 -0.80 -0.38
C PRO A 110 -4.30 0.37 -1.31
N ILE A 111 -4.37 0.12 -2.61
CA ILE A 111 -4.65 1.16 -3.60
C ILE A 111 -6.08 1.67 -3.44
N SER A 112 -7.04 0.76 -3.31
CA SER A 112 -8.43 1.13 -3.05
C SER A 112 -8.59 1.90 -1.75
N LYS A 113 -7.81 1.55 -0.73
CA LYS A 113 -7.84 2.28 0.55
C LYS A 113 -7.34 3.71 0.40
N VAL A 114 -6.24 3.91 -0.33
CA VAL A 114 -5.72 5.27 -0.57
C VAL A 114 -6.72 6.08 -1.40
N PHE A 115 -7.34 5.46 -2.40
CA PHE A 115 -8.38 6.11 -3.19
C PHE A 115 -9.51 6.63 -2.28
N LYS A 116 -10.01 5.80 -1.38
CA LYS A 116 -11.05 6.20 -0.43
C LYS A 116 -10.57 7.33 0.48
N ARG A 117 -9.32 7.26 0.94
CA ARG A 117 -8.74 8.32 1.77
C ARG A 117 -8.74 9.67 1.06
N LEU A 118 -8.33 9.68 -0.20
CA LEU A 118 -8.29 10.90 -0.99
C LEU A 118 -9.69 11.43 -1.32
N LYS A 119 -10.66 10.55 -1.55
CA LYS A 119 -12.04 10.92 -1.86
C LYS A 119 -12.82 11.36 -0.63
N ASN A 120 -12.71 10.63 0.46
CA ASN A 120 -13.60 10.78 1.62
C ASN A 120 -12.98 11.55 2.79
N GLY A 121 -11.65 11.66 2.83
CA GLY A 121 -10.97 12.39 3.89
C GLY A 121 -10.56 11.52 5.07
N LYS A 122 -10.38 12.15 6.22
CA LYS A 122 -9.79 11.53 7.41
C LYS A 122 -10.59 10.38 8.01
N GLU A 123 -11.88 10.26 7.68
CA GLU A 123 -12.69 9.12 8.12
C GLU A 123 -12.15 7.79 7.55
N ASP A 124 -11.43 7.87 6.42
CA ASP A 124 -10.78 6.72 5.80
C ASP A 124 -9.27 6.70 6.06
N ASN A 125 -8.83 7.13 7.24
CA ASN A 125 -7.42 7.16 7.64
C ASN A 125 -6.75 5.81 7.40
N ILE A 126 -5.54 5.84 6.84
CA ILE A 126 -4.83 4.61 6.46
C ILE A 126 -4.19 3.88 7.63
N LYS A 127 -3.97 4.55 8.76
CA LYS A 127 -3.27 3.92 9.89
C LYS A 127 -4.04 2.75 10.51
N PRO A 128 -5.35 2.87 10.81
CA PRO A 128 -6.12 1.71 11.28
C PRO A 128 -6.11 0.56 10.28
N PHE A 129 -6.21 0.86 8.99
CA PHE A 129 -6.12 -0.15 7.93
C PHE A 129 -4.78 -0.88 7.99
N PHE A 130 -3.68 -0.14 8.14
CA PHE A 130 -2.35 -0.72 8.26
C PHE A 130 -2.24 -1.63 9.49
N ASP A 131 -2.69 -1.14 10.64
CA ASP A 131 -2.59 -1.88 11.90
C ASP A 131 -3.41 -3.18 11.84
N ILE A 132 -4.61 -3.13 11.25
CA ILE A 132 -5.45 -4.33 11.06
C ILE A 132 -4.76 -5.33 10.13
N GLY A 133 -4.17 -4.85 9.03
CA GLY A 133 -3.43 -5.71 8.10
C GLY A 133 -2.30 -6.46 8.78
N ILE A 134 -1.52 -5.77 9.62
CA ILE A 134 -0.44 -6.39 10.37
C ILE A 134 -0.98 -7.40 11.40
N CYS A 135 -2.09 -7.08 12.08
CA CYS A 135 -2.73 -8.01 13.01
C CYS A 135 -3.16 -9.30 12.32
N ILE A 136 -3.78 -9.20 11.14
CA ILE A 136 -4.20 -10.37 10.36
C ILE A 136 -2.97 -11.22 10.00
N ALA A 137 -1.91 -10.60 9.55
CA ALA A 137 -0.66 -11.30 9.20
C ALA A 137 -0.06 -12.03 10.41
N GLN A 138 -0.08 -11.41 11.58
CA GLN A 138 0.44 -12.00 12.81
C GLN A 138 -0.40 -13.21 13.27
N GLN A 139 -1.72 -13.10 13.19
CA GLN A 139 -2.63 -14.21 13.54
C GLN A 139 -2.42 -15.40 12.62
N GLU A 140 -2.32 -15.14 11.31
CA GLU A 140 -2.04 -16.17 10.31
C GLU A 140 -0.72 -16.90 10.58
N SER A 141 0.31 -16.17 10.99
CA SER A 141 1.61 -16.75 11.33
C SER A 141 1.52 -17.67 12.57
N LYS A 142 0.71 -17.29 13.57
CA LYS A 142 0.49 -18.12 14.75
C LYS A 142 -0.19 -19.45 14.41
N PHE A 143 -1.15 -19.43 13.51
CA PHE A 143 -1.86 -20.65 13.09
C PHE A 143 -0.96 -21.59 12.28
N LYS A 144 0.03 -21.07 11.58
CA LYS A 144 0.97 -21.86 10.79
C LYS A 144 2.00 -22.62 11.62
N ILE A 145 2.25 -22.19 12.85
CA ILE A 145 3.26 -22.77 13.73
C ILE A 145 2.73 -24.03 14.45
N LYS A 146 1.45 -24.26 14.37
CA LYS A 146 0.87 -25.50 14.88
C LYS A 146 0.93 -26.61 13.81
#